data_d25c9054bc64bfdebe5be74be580b8df
#
_entry.id   d25c9054bc64bfdebe5be74be580b8df
#
_cell.length_a   1.000
_cell.length_b   1.000
_cell.length_c   1.000
_cell.angle_alpha   90.00
_cell.angle_beta   90.00
_cell.angle_gamma   90.00
#
_symmetry.space_group_name_H-M   'P 1'
#
loop_
_entity.id
_entity.type
_entity.pdbx_description
1 polymer ?
#
loop_
_entity_poly.entity_id
_entity_poly.type
_entity_poly.pdbx_seq_one_letter_code
_entity_poly.pdbx_strand_id
1 'polypeptide(L)'
;MKISYYAPSLKRPQKSITQKLYPFVKLVVKESEANEYLKNGNEIIIVPDMAQGNVSRIRNYILDNLYDNSEAIFIIDDDCNGVYVYQKQKRIKLNSDELLEFIESNTILCKEWGYYHWGINCVPDKGAYREHTPFGTLQYIGSPFGVHIKNDIRYDEELPLKEDYDYTLQHIKKYNGCLRINYANYEVKQSEQVGGCSTYRNLKEEKLQFEKLQNKWGSKIITIDKSSKKTYDFNPIIKIPLKGI
;
A
#
# COMPACT_ATOMS: atom_id res chain seq x y z
N MET A 1 15.08 14.59 3.80
CA MET A 1 13.66 14.89 3.46
C MET A 1 12.78 14.53 4.64
N LYS A 2 11.74 15.35 4.96
CA LYS A 2 10.84 15.03 6.07
C LYS A 2 9.72 14.11 5.58
N ILE A 3 9.54 12.95 6.24
CA ILE A 3 8.52 11.94 5.92
C ILE A 3 7.69 11.69 7.18
N SER A 4 6.37 11.56 7.04
CA SER A 4 5.47 11.11 8.10
C SER A 4 5.10 9.64 7.88
N TYR A 5 4.89 8.88 8.97
CA TYR A 5 4.78 7.42 8.93
C TYR A 5 3.48 6.97 9.62
N TYR A 6 2.58 6.34 8.86
CA TYR A 6 1.24 5.99 9.34
C TYR A 6 0.84 4.57 8.97
N ALA A 7 -0.02 3.99 9.80
CA ALA A 7 -0.74 2.76 9.50
C ALA A 7 -2.22 2.93 9.83
N PRO A 8 -3.14 2.87 8.85
CA PRO A 8 -4.56 2.86 9.14
C PRO A 8 -4.93 1.58 9.90
N SER A 9 -5.72 1.70 10.97
CA SER A 9 -6.18 0.56 11.76
C SER A 9 -7.66 0.67 12.10
N LEU A 10 -8.40 -0.44 12.02
CA LEU A 10 -9.83 -0.50 12.26
C LEU A 10 -10.20 -1.81 12.97
N LYS A 11 -10.85 -1.72 14.15
CA LYS A 11 -11.32 -2.87 14.93
C LYS A 11 -10.22 -3.89 15.29
N ARG A 12 -8.99 -3.40 15.50
CA ARG A 12 -7.82 -4.20 15.86
C ARG A 12 -7.03 -3.52 17.00
N PRO A 13 -7.64 -3.31 18.16
CA PRO A 13 -7.02 -2.55 19.27
C PRO A 13 -5.82 -3.27 19.92
N GLN A 14 -5.57 -4.52 19.57
CA GLN A 14 -4.40 -5.26 20.01
C GLN A 14 -3.11 -4.49 19.67
N LYS A 15 -2.05 -4.70 20.44
CA LYS A 15 -0.76 -4.06 20.11
C LYS A 15 -0.35 -4.43 18.68
N SER A 16 -0.26 -3.43 17.82
CA SER A 16 0.05 -3.58 16.40
C SER A 16 1.37 -4.31 16.18
N ILE A 17 1.36 -5.30 15.27
CA ILE A 17 2.57 -6.01 14.85
C ILE A 17 3.54 -5.04 14.21
N THR A 18 3.03 -4.17 13.33
CA THR A 18 3.80 -3.14 12.63
C THR A 18 4.48 -2.20 13.62
N GLN A 19 3.78 -1.68 14.63
CA GLN A 19 4.37 -0.80 15.63
C GLN A 19 5.41 -1.49 16.54
N LYS A 20 5.26 -2.79 16.79
CA LYS A 20 6.28 -3.55 17.52
C LYS A 20 7.60 -3.65 16.75
N LEU A 21 7.52 -3.78 15.44
CA LEU A 21 8.69 -3.91 14.56
C LEU A 21 9.27 -2.54 14.17
N TYR A 22 8.40 -1.57 13.95
CA TYR A 22 8.69 -0.24 13.44
C TYR A 22 8.04 0.82 14.31
N PRO A 23 8.63 1.16 15.47
CA PRO A 23 8.04 2.06 16.47
C PRO A 23 7.77 3.48 15.96
N PHE A 24 8.42 3.90 14.89
CA PHE A 24 8.20 5.21 14.27
C PHE A 24 6.84 5.33 13.53
N VAL A 25 6.14 4.21 13.29
CA VAL A 25 4.83 4.20 12.63
C VAL A 25 3.73 4.50 13.65
N LYS A 26 2.88 5.50 13.38
CA LYS A 26 1.70 5.84 14.20
C LYS A 26 0.45 5.22 13.60
N LEU A 27 -0.40 4.60 14.43
CA LEU A 27 -1.68 4.09 13.95
C LEU A 27 -2.67 5.24 13.76
N VAL A 28 -3.40 5.24 12.65
CA VAL A 28 -4.48 6.19 12.42
C VAL A 28 -5.80 5.49 12.75
N VAL A 29 -6.46 5.97 13.80
CA VAL A 29 -7.61 5.31 14.44
C VAL A 29 -8.74 6.31 14.59
N LYS A 30 -9.98 5.88 14.36
CA LYS A 30 -11.15 6.72 14.59
C LYS A 30 -11.38 7.00 16.07
N GLU A 31 -11.98 8.15 16.37
CA GLU A 31 -12.22 8.65 17.73
C GLU A 31 -12.95 7.64 18.62
N SER A 32 -14.00 6.99 18.09
CA SER A 32 -14.80 6.02 18.86
C SER A 32 -14.04 4.76 19.28
N GLU A 33 -12.88 4.44 18.67
CA GLU A 33 -12.04 3.29 19.02
C GLU A 33 -10.77 3.69 19.80
N ALA A 34 -10.43 4.97 19.88
CA ALA A 34 -9.13 5.47 20.36
C ALA A 34 -8.77 4.94 21.76
N ASN A 35 -9.72 4.94 22.68
CA ASN A 35 -9.49 4.50 24.08
C ASN A 35 -9.03 3.04 24.17
N GLU A 36 -9.56 2.16 23.33
CA GLU A 36 -9.16 0.74 23.32
C GLU A 36 -7.73 0.56 22.80
N TYR A 37 -7.36 1.33 21.78
CA TYR A 37 -6.00 1.30 21.25
C TYR A 37 -4.97 1.83 22.23
N LEU A 38 -5.28 2.93 22.93
CA LEU A 38 -4.42 3.51 23.96
C LEU A 38 -4.22 2.55 25.15
N LYS A 39 -5.28 1.88 25.63
CA LYS A 39 -5.20 0.88 26.69
C LYS A 39 -4.25 -0.27 26.35
N ASN A 40 -4.13 -0.62 25.08
CA ASN A 40 -3.22 -1.65 24.58
C ASN A 40 -1.80 -1.12 24.29
N GLY A 41 -1.50 0.14 24.63
CA GLY A 41 -0.19 0.76 24.49
C GLY A 41 0.23 1.06 23.05
N ASN A 42 -0.75 1.31 22.15
CA ASN A 42 -0.46 1.78 20.79
C ASN A 42 -0.21 3.28 20.78
N GLU A 43 0.70 3.75 19.93
CA GLU A 43 0.81 5.15 19.55
C GLU A 43 -0.16 5.43 18.41
N ILE A 44 -1.06 6.40 18.62
CA ILE A 44 -2.15 6.65 17.68
C ILE A 44 -2.24 8.13 17.26
N ILE A 45 -2.78 8.34 16.07
CA ILE A 45 -3.38 9.60 15.62
C ILE A 45 -4.88 9.39 15.60
N ILE A 46 -5.61 10.24 16.31
CA ILE A 46 -7.06 10.17 16.37
C ILE A 46 -7.64 10.99 15.22
N VAL A 47 -8.56 10.38 14.48
CA VAL A 47 -9.26 11.02 13.36
C VAL A 47 -10.78 10.94 13.57
N PRO A 48 -11.59 11.84 12.96
CA PRO A 48 -13.04 11.76 13.04
C PRO A 48 -13.55 10.41 12.53
N ASP A 49 -14.63 9.91 13.13
CA ASP A 49 -15.25 8.62 12.75
C ASP A 49 -15.60 8.54 11.26
N MET A 50 -16.00 9.68 10.67
CA MET A 50 -16.32 9.77 9.25
C MET A 50 -15.13 9.55 8.31
N ALA A 51 -13.90 9.69 8.80
CA ALA A 51 -12.68 9.40 8.04
C ALA A 51 -12.46 7.89 7.81
N GLN A 52 -13.15 7.05 8.57
CA GLN A 52 -13.19 5.60 8.41
C GLN A 52 -14.41 5.18 7.55
N GLY A 53 -14.51 3.90 7.25
CA GLY A 53 -15.60 3.32 6.46
C GLY A 53 -15.10 2.35 5.41
N ASN A 54 -14.00 2.70 4.74
CA ASN A 54 -13.22 1.79 3.92
C ASN A 54 -11.74 2.25 3.87
N VAL A 55 -10.89 1.41 3.32
CA VAL A 55 -9.43 1.66 3.29
C VAL A 55 -9.06 2.86 2.41
N SER A 56 -9.78 3.10 1.32
CA SER A 56 -9.57 4.26 0.44
C SER A 56 -9.84 5.57 1.18
N ARG A 57 -10.94 5.63 1.91
CA ARG A 57 -11.34 6.83 2.65
C ARG A 57 -10.33 7.22 3.72
N ILE A 58 -9.89 6.28 4.54
CA ILE A 58 -8.91 6.59 5.58
C ILE A 58 -7.56 6.98 4.99
N ARG A 59 -7.13 6.36 3.88
CA ARG A 59 -5.90 6.76 3.19
C ARG A 59 -6.03 8.15 2.57
N ASN A 60 -7.16 8.49 1.97
CA ASN A 60 -7.43 9.85 1.49
C ASN A 60 -7.37 10.86 2.63
N TYR A 61 -8.00 10.55 3.78
CA TYR A 61 -7.93 11.43 4.94
C TYR A 61 -6.48 11.67 5.39
N ILE A 62 -5.64 10.62 5.43
CA ILE A 62 -4.22 10.71 5.75
C ILE A 62 -3.52 11.65 4.75
N LEU A 63 -3.75 11.44 3.44
CA LEU A 63 -3.13 12.23 2.37
C LEU A 63 -3.62 13.69 2.33
N ASP A 64 -4.83 13.98 2.81
CA ASP A 64 -5.37 15.33 2.84
C ASP A 64 -4.94 16.12 4.07
N ASN A 65 -4.79 15.46 5.23
CA ASN A 65 -4.76 16.13 6.50
C ASN A 65 -3.48 15.90 7.32
N LEU A 66 -2.67 14.84 7.02
CA LEU A 66 -1.59 14.42 7.91
C LEU A 66 -0.18 14.60 7.31
N TYR A 67 -0.03 15.42 6.28
CA TYR A 67 1.33 15.78 5.81
C TYR A 67 2.08 16.62 6.86
N ASP A 68 1.36 17.42 7.64
CA ASP A 68 1.96 18.43 8.52
C ASP A 68 2.98 19.27 7.72
N ASN A 69 4.25 19.27 8.11
CA ASN A 69 5.34 19.89 7.37
C ASN A 69 6.19 18.86 6.60
N SER A 70 5.64 17.68 6.32
CA SER A 70 6.35 16.63 5.58
C SER A 70 6.16 16.76 4.07
N GLU A 71 7.17 16.34 3.31
CA GLU A 71 7.14 16.31 1.85
C GLU A 71 6.51 15.02 1.31
N ALA A 72 6.56 13.96 2.13
CA ALA A 72 6.00 12.66 1.79
C ALA A 72 5.35 11.99 3.00
N ILE A 73 4.42 11.09 2.73
CA ILE A 73 3.79 10.20 3.71
C ILE A 73 4.10 8.76 3.35
N PHE A 74 4.58 7.99 4.31
CA PHE A 74 4.66 6.54 4.25
C PHE A 74 3.43 5.92 4.89
N ILE A 75 2.74 5.05 4.16
CA ILE A 75 1.61 4.27 4.64
C ILE A 75 1.95 2.79 4.58
N ILE A 76 1.73 2.07 5.69
CA ILE A 76 1.92 0.63 5.81
C ILE A 76 0.72 0.04 6.56
N ASP A 77 0.37 -1.24 6.30
CA ASP A 77 -0.71 -1.90 7.06
C ASP A 77 -0.29 -2.19 8.50
N ASP A 78 -1.26 -2.22 9.43
CA ASP A 78 -1.05 -2.39 10.88
C ASP A 78 -0.63 -3.81 11.30
N ASP A 79 -0.67 -4.77 10.37
CA ASP A 79 -0.35 -6.18 10.56
C ASP A 79 0.88 -6.66 9.75
N CYS A 80 1.77 -5.75 9.38
CA CYS A 80 3.00 -6.09 8.68
C CYS A 80 3.97 -6.86 9.59
N ASN A 81 4.35 -8.08 9.18
CA ASN A 81 5.30 -8.95 9.87
C ASN A 81 6.76 -8.65 9.54
N GLY A 82 7.01 -7.84 8.54
CA GLY A 82 8.34 -7.40 8.16
C GLY A 82 8.45 -6.94 6.72
N VAL A 83 9.44 -6.10 6.52
CA VAL A 83 9.93 -5.66 5.21
C VAL A 83 11.27 -6.32 4.96
N TYR A 84 11.48 -6.80 3.76
CA TYR A 84 12.65 -7.58 3.39
C TYR A 84 13.26 -7.07 2.10
N VAL A 85 14.57 -7.24 1.96
CA VAL A 85 15.31 -7.00 0.72
C VAL A 85 16.05 -8.27 0.28
N TYR A 86 16.21 -8.44 -1.02
CA TYR A 86 17.08 -9.47 -1.58
C TYR A 86 18.47 -8.92 -1.80
N GLN A 87 19.48 -9.55 -1.19
CA GLN A 87 20.91 -9.31 -1.43
C GLN A 87 21.59 -10.62 -1.80
N LYS A 88 22.20 -10.68 -2.98
CA LYS A 88 22.90 -11.91 -3.44
C LYS A 88 22.02 -13.16 -3.23
N GLN A 89 20.77 -13.06 -3.62
CA GLN A 89 19.76 -14.11 -3.51
C GLN A 89 19.34 -14.50 -2.07
N LYS A 90 19.82 -13.82 -1.04
CA LYS A 90 19.34 -13.98 0.34
C LYS A 90 18.27 -12.94 0.64
N ARG A 91 17.19 -13.38 1.26
CA ARG A 91 16.13 -12.51 1.76
C ARG A 91 16.49 -12.07 3.16
N ILE A 92 16.68 -10.78 3.36
CA ILE A 92 17.11 -10.15 4.61
C ILE A 92 16.00 -9.26 5.13
N LYS A 93 15.61 -9.46 6.40
CA LYS A 93 14.62 -8.61 7.06
C LYS A 93 15.27 -7.29 7.48
N LEU A 94 14.63 -6.18 7.16
CA LEU A 94 15.06 -4.86 7.61
C LEU A 94 14.62 -4.64 9.07
N ASN A 95 15.53 -4.17 9.89
CA ASN A 95 15.21 -3.63 11.21
C ASN A 95 14.62 -2.20 11.08
N SER A 96 14.31 -1.56 12.20
CA SER A 96 13.66 -0.25 12.22
C SER A 96 14.50 0.85 11.54
N ASP A 97 15.78 0.91 11.84
CA ASP A 97 16.67 1.95 11.31
C ASP A 97 16.98 1.71 9.83
N GLU A 98 17.24 0.46 9.46
CA GLU A 98 17.42 0.06 8.05
C GLU A 98 16.19 0.36 7.20
N LEU A 99 14.97 0.19 7.76
CA LEU A 99 13.76 0.54 7.04
C LEU A 99 13.60 2.05 6.87
N LEU A 100 13.96 2.86 7.87
CA LEU A 100 13.96 4.32 7.74
C LEU A 100 14.91 4.80 6.64
N GLU A 101 16.15 4.32 6.63
CA GLU A 101 17.13 4.63 5.57
C GLU A 101 16.64 4.18 4.19
N PHE A 102 16.05 2.99 4.12
CA PHE A 102 15.47 2.45 2.88
C PHE A 102 14.33 3.33 2.36
N ILE A 103 13.43 3.78 3.24
CA ILE A 103 12.31 4.66 2.87
C ILE A 103 12.84 6.02 2.40
N GLU A 104 13.76 6.63 3.13
CA GLU A 104 14.30 7.94 2.79
C GLU A 104 15.02 7.92 1.43
N SER A 105 15.94 6.97 1.25
CA SER A 105 16.75 6.85 0.02
C SER A 105 15.87 6.63 -1.22
N ASN A 106 14.88 5.73 -1.14
CA ASN A 106 14.00 5.46 -2.28
C ASN A 106 12.97 6.58 -2.51
N THR A 107 12.63 7.37 -1.49
CA THR A 107 11.77 8.54 -1.67
C THR A 107 12.51 9.67 -2.40
N ILE A 108 13.80 9.86 -2.09
CA ILE A 108 14.65 10.80 -2.82
C ILE A 108 14.76 10.35 -4.28
N LEU A 109 15.08 9.08 -4.53
CA LEU A 109 15.17 8.51 -5.88
C LEU A 109 13.87 8.67 -6.67
N CYS A 110 12.72 8.39 -6.06
CA CYS A 110 11.40 8.56 -6.67
C CYS A 110 11.16 10.01 -7.11
N LYS A 111 11.50 10.98 -6.23
CA LYS A 111 11.37 12.41 -6.50
C LYS A 111 12.31 12.87 -7.61
N GLU A 112 13.56 12.42 -7.62
CA GLU A 112 14.54 12.73 -8.66
C GLU A 112 14.11 12.20 -10.05
N TRP A 113 13.43 11.06 -10.09
CA TRP A 113 12.87 10.50 -11.33
C TRP A 113 11.55 11.16 -11.76
N GLY A 114 11.05 12.13 -11.00
CA GLY A 114 9.81 12.87 -11.30
C GLY A 114 8.53 12.11 -10.98
N TYR A 115 8.61 11.05 -10.16
CA TYR A 115 7.44 10.29 -9.71
C TYR A 115 6.96 10.76 -8.34
N TYR A 116 5.69 10.50 -8.04
CA TYR A 116 5.00 10.94 -6.83
C TYR A 116 4.51 9.79 -5.95
N HIS A 117 4.69 8.57 -6.41
CA HIS A 117 4.34 7.36 -5.66
C HIS A 117 5.37 6.27 -5.88
N TRP A 118 5.77 5.62 -4.80
CA TRP A 118 6.61 4.44 -4.88
C TRP A 118 6.22 3.39 -3.83
N GLY A 119 6.57 2.14 -4.10
CA GLY A 119 6.36 1.02 -3.21
C GLY A 119 7.28 -0.15 -3.55
N ILE A 120 6.97 -1.30 -2.98
CA ILE A 120 7.78 -2.51 -3.11
C ILE A 120 7.00 -3.66 -3.73
N ASN A 121 7.66 -4.75 -4.08
CA ASN A 121 7.02 -5.91 -4.68
C ASN A 121 6.07 -6.58 -3.67
N CYS A 122 4.86 -6.93 -4.14
CA CYS A 122 3.87 -7.64 -3.33
C CYS A 122 4.17 -9.14 -3.18
N VAL A 123 5.07 -9.68 -4.00
CA VAL A 123 5.35 -11.12 -4.06
C VAL A 123 6.66 -11.41 -3.34
N PRO A 124 6.63 -12.14 -2.22
CA PRO A 124 7.83 -12.48 -1.48
C PRO A 124 8.66 -13.61 -2.14
N ASP A 125 8.21 -14.12 -3.28
CA ASP A 125 8.91 -15.19 -4.00
C ASP A 125 10.18 -14.66 -4.68
N LYS A 126 11.29 -15.32 -4.42
CA LYS A 126 12.58 -15.09 -5.08
C LYS A 126 12.47 -15.16 -6.61
N GLY A 127 11.60 -16.01 -7.16
CA GLY A 127 11.32 -16.11 -8.59
C GLY A 127 10.70 -14.84 -9.20
N ALA A 128 10.08 -13.99 -8.38
CA ALA A 128 9.50 -12.72 -8.80
C ALA A 128 10.51 -11.57 -8.91
N TYR A 129 11.72 -11.74 -8.36
CA TYR A 129 12.81 -10.77 -8.45
C TYR A 129 13.91 -11.27 -9.38
N ARG A 130 14.37 -10.40 -10.25
CA ARG A 130 15.54 -10.62 -11.10
C ARG A 130 16.55 -9.49 -10.91
N GLU A 131 17.81 -9.80 -10.70
CA GLU A 131 18.87 -8.82 -10.37
C GLU A 131 19.02 -7.72 -11.43
N HIS A 132 18.74 -8.04 -12.71
CA HIS A 132 18.81 -7.07 -13.81
C HIS A 132 17.58 -6.15 -13.95
N THR A 133 16.57 -6.31 -13.10
CA THR A 133 15.37 -5.46 -13.06
C THR A 133 15.06 -4.99 -11.64
N PRO A 134 16.00 -4.27 -10.98
CA PRO A 134 15.83 -3.87 -9.58
C PRO A 134 14.68 -2.89 -9.38
N PHE A 135 14.31 -2.15 -10.42
CA PHE A 135 13.25 -1.15 -10.41
C PHE A 135 12.23 -1.39 -11.53
N GLY A 136 11.02 -0.92 -11.33
CA GLY A 136 9.98 -0.87 -12.33
C GLY A 136 9.17 0.41 -12.22
N THR A 137 8.80 1.00 -13.36
CA THR A 137 8.08 2.30 -13.40
C THR A 137 6.64 2.20 -13.89
N LEU A 138 6.28 1.09 -14.53
CA LEU A 138 4.93 0.82 -15.06
C LEU A 138 4.32 -0.44 -14.43
N GLN A 139 4.66 -0.70 -13.16
CA GLN A 139 4.24 -1.90 -12.46
C GLN A 139 3.30 -1.55 -11.31
N TYR A 140 2.41 -2.48 -11.03
CA TYR A 140 1.50 -2.42 -9.89
C TYR A 140 2.25 -2.30 -8.56
N ILE A 141 1.78 -1.42 -7.70
CA ILE A 141 2.22 -1.21 -6.33
C ILE A 141 1.08 -1.58 -5.40
N GLY A 142 1.28 -2.60 -4.57
CA GLY A 142 0.27 -3.02 -3.60
C GLY A 142 0.19 -2.11 -2.38
N SER A 143 -1.00 -1.94 -1.89
CA SER A 143 -1.34 -1.00 -0.84
C SER A 143 -0.79 -1.25 0.56
N PRO A 144 -0.42 -2.48 0.98
CA PRO A 144 0.18 -2.70 2.30
C PRO A 144 1.50 -1.96 2.55
N PHE A 145 2.13 -1.37 1.51
CA PHE A 145 3.34 -0.58 1.61
C PHE A 145 3.38 0.47 0.50
N GLY A 146 3.34 1.73 0.84
CA GLY A 146 3.43 2.81 -0.14
C GLY A 146 3.95 4.12 0.43
N VAL A 147 4.75 4.84 -0.34
CA VAL A 147 5.15 6.21 -0.05
C VAL A 147 4.50 7.15 -1.06
N HIS A 148 3.94 8.22 -0.55
CA HIS A 148 3.18 9.21 -1.28
C HIS A 148 3.86 10.58 -1.14
N ILE A 149 4.54 11.03 -2.17
CA ILE A 149 5.03 12.40 -2.27
C ILE A 149 3.82 13.31 -2.54
N LYS A 150 3.78 14.48 -1.93
CA LYS A 150 2.61 15.36 -1.97
C LYS A 150 2.15 15.66 -3.40
N ASN A 151 0.91 15.28 -3.69
CA ASN A 151 0.24 15.44 -4.99
C ASN A 151 -1.29 15.46 -4.81
N ASP A 152 -2.03 15.58 -5.90
CA ASP A 152 -3.50 15.69 -5.92
C ASP A 152 -4.22 14.38 -6.30
N ILE A 153 -3.51 13.27 -6.54
CA ILE A 153 -4.15 11.96 -6.78
C ILE A 153 -4.69 11.42 -5.45
N ARG A 154 -5.90 10.83 -5.52
CA ARG A 154 -6.58 10.22 -4.36
C ARG A 154 -7.09 8.83 -4.74
N TYR A 155 -7.21 7.98 -3.72
CA TYR A 155 -7.85 6.68 -3.84
C TYR A 155 -9.32 6.82 -4.21
N ASP A 156 -9.80 5.99 -5.13
CA ASP A 156 -11.22 5.92 -5.44
C ASP A 156 -11.97 5.17 -4.32
N GLU A 157 -12.84 5.87 -3.60
CA GLU A 157 -13.59 5.31 -2.47
C GLU A 157 -14.65 4.29 -2.89
N GLU A 158 -14.98 4.22 -4.18
CA GLU A 158 -15.86 3.19 -4.73
C GLU A 158 -15.13 1.89 -5.09
N LEU A 159 -13.80 1.88 -4.96
CA LEU A 159 -12.95 0.73 -5.26
C LEU A 159 -12.18 0.20 -4.03
N PRO A 160 -12.79 0.00 -2.85
CA PRO A 160 -12.09 -0.28 -1.60
C PRO A 160 -11.38 -1.66 -1.53
N LEU A 161 -11.53 -2.51 -2.54
CA LEU A 161 -10.81 -3.79 -2.67
C LEU A 161 -9.87 -3.83 -3.88
N LYS A 162 -9.84 -2.78 -4.68
CA LYS A 162 -9.00 -2.61 -5.88
C LYS A 162 -8.42 -1.20 -5.95
N GLU A 163 -8.38 -0.51 -4.83
CA GLU A 163 -7.94 0.89 -4.68
C GLU A 163 -6.49 1.08 -5.10
N ASP A 164 -5.64 0.12 -4.83
CA ASP A 164 -4.22 0.15 -5.13
C ASP A 164 -3.92 -0.03 -6.63
N TYR A 165 -4.71 -0.86 -7.32
CA TYR A 165 -4.65 -0.96 -8.77
C TYR A 165 -5.04 0.34 -9.43
N ASP A 166 -6.14 0.93 -8.99
CA ASP A 166 -6.62 2.22 -9.51
C ASP A 166 -5.63 3.35 -9.23
N TYR A 167 -5.13 3.43 -8.01
CA TYR A 167 -4.17 4.44 -7.58
C TYR A 167 -2.87 4.38 -8.38
N THR A 168 -2.34 3.17 -8.60
CA THR A 168 -1.17 2.95 -9.47
C THR A 168 -1.44 3.44 -10.90
N LEU A 169 -2.59 3.09 -11.47
CA LEU A 169 -2.95 3.49 -12.83
C LEU A 169 -3.16 5.00 -12.99
N GLN A 170 -3.71 5.67 -11.98
CA GLN A 170 -3.83 7.13 -11.96
C GLN A 170 -2.43 7.79 -12.04
N HIS A 171 -1.45 7.30 -11.27
CA HIS A 171 -0.07 7.80 -11.30
C HIS A 171 0.60 7.54 -12.65
N ILE A 172 0.46 6.34 -13.20
CA ILE A 172 0.99 6.01 -14.52
C ILE A 172 0.38 6.91 -15.59
N LYS A 173 -0.93 7.16 -15.53
CA LYS A 173 -1.62 8.03 -16.49
C LYS A 173 -1.19 9.49 -16.38
N LYS A 174 -1.03 10.00 -15.16
CA LYS A 174 -0.76 11.43 -14.92
C LYS A 174 0.71 11.79 -14.97
N TYR A 175 1.57 10.94 -14.41
CA TYR A 175 3.00 11.20 -14.22
C TYR A 175 3.89 10.26 -15.06
N ASN A 176 3.31 9.50 -16.01
CA ASN A 176 4.00 8.51 -16.82
C ASN A 176 4.69 7.38 -16.05
N GLY A 177 4.35 7.19 -14.78
CA GLY A 177 4.92 6.12 -13.98
C GLY A 177 4.75 6.30 -12.47
N CYS A 178 5.18 5.28 -11.77
CA CYS A 178 5.45 5.23 -10.33
C CYS A 178 6.69 4.35 -10.13
N LEU A 179 7.38 4.45 -9.01
CA LEU A 179 8.60 3.67 -8.78
C LEU A 179 8.30 2.44 -7.94
N ARG A 180 8.51 1.23 -8.47
CA ARG A 180 8.46 -0.01 -7.70
C ARG A 180 9.86 -0.58 -7.50
N ILE A 181 10.21 -0.82 -6.23
CA ILE A 181 11.46 -1.45 -5.84
C ILE A 181 11.27 -2.96 -5.88
N ASN A 182 11.78 -3.61 -6.93
CA ASN A 182 11.52 -5.03 -7.19
C ASN A 182 12.29 -5.97 -6.27
N TYR A 183 13.44 -5.55 -5.72
CA TYR A 183 14.25 -6.36 -4.82
C TYR A 183 13.79 -6.30 -3.34
N ALA A 184 12.76 -5.52 -3.05
CA ALA A 184 12.16 -5.44 -1.74
C ALA A 184 10.74 -6.02 -1.75
N ASN A 185 10.32 -6.62 -0.65
CA ASN A 185 8.99 -7.16 -0.45
C ASN A 185 8.57 -7.08 1.03
N TYR A 186 7.28 -7.27 1.29
CA TYR A 186 6.73 -7.28 2.65
C TYR A 186 5.99 -8.59 2.94
N GLU A 187 5.79 -8.86 4.21
CA GLU A 187 4.89 -9.89 4.70
C GLU A 187 3.81 -9.24 5.57
N VAL A 188 2.56 -9.54 5.26
CA VAL A 188 1.42 -9.19 6.11
C VAL A 188 0.82 -10.48 6.67
N LYS A 189 0.26 -10.41 7.87
CA LYS A 189 -0.48 -11.52 8.44
C LYS A 189 -1.77 -11.66 7.66
N GLN A 190 -1.93 -12.78 6.96
CA GLN A 190 -2.99 -12.97 5.96
C GLN A 190 -4.41 -12.72 6.49
N SER A 191 -5.32 -12.48 5.54
CA SER A 191 -6.70 -12.01 5.54
C SER A 191 -7.74 -12.68 6.46
N GLU A 192 -7.37 -13.61 7.30
CA GLU A 192 -8.26 -14.28 8.27
C GLU A 192 -8.44 -13.49 9.58
N GLN A 193 -7.80 -12.31 9.69
CA GLN A 193 -7.96 -11.48 10.89
C GLN A 193 -9.28 -10.71 10.85
N VAL A 194 -9.95 -10.67 12.00
CA VAL A 194 -11.12 -9.82 12.22
C VAL A 194 -10.72 -8.34 12.08
N GLY A 195 -11.53 -7.53 11.42
CA GLY A 195 -11.31 -6.10 11.23
C GLY A 195 -10.73 -5.72 9.85
N GLY A 196 -10.52 -4.45 9.61
CA GLY A 196 -10.05 -3.94 8.31
C GLY A 196 -10.95 -4.33 7.14
N CYS A 197 -10.36 -4.62 5.99
CA CYS A 197 -11.10 -4.98 4.76
C CYS A 197 -11.91 -6.27 4.87
N SER A 198 -11.59 -7.18 5.81
CA SER A 198 -12.33 -8.43 6.01
C SER A 198 -13.79 -8.19 6.41
N THR A 199 -14.13 -7.01 6.92
CA THR A 199 -15.50 -6.65 7.33
C THR A 199 -16.47 -6.54 6.16
N TYR A 200 -15.99 -6.27 4.95
CA TYR A 200 -16.82 -6.11 3.74
C TYR A 200 -16.37 -6.99 2.56
N ARG A 201 -15.22 -7.69 2.67
CA ARG A 201 -14.68 -8.53 1.61
C ARG A 201 -15.47 -9.84 1.50
N ASN A 202 -16.02 -10.09 0.32
CA ASN A 202 -16.65 -11.35 -0.06
C ASN A 202 -16.57 -11.52 -1.59
N LEU A 203 -16.88 -12.75 -2.10
CA LEU A 203 -16.75 -13.05 -3.53
C LEU A 203 -17.57 -12.13 -4.43
N LYS A 204 -18.78 -11.76 -4.01
CA LYS A 204 -19.67 -10.88 -4.77
C LYS A 204 -19.06 -9.48 -4.89
N GLU A 205 -18.53 -8.97 -3.78
CA GLU A 205 -17.90 -7.66 -3.74
C GLU A 205 -16.58 -7.65 -4.53
N GLU A 206 -15.75 -8.69 -4.41
CA GLU A 206 -14.52 -8.84 -5.20
C GLU A 206 -14.79 -8.79 -6.71
N LYS A 207 -15.84 -9.50 -7.16
CA LYS A 207 -16.27 -9.48 -8.56
C LYS A 207 -16.75 -8.09 -8.99
N LEU A 208 -17.62 -7.46 -8.20
CA LEU A 208 -18.14 -6.13 -8.47
C LEU A 208 -17.02 -5.10 -8.59
N GLN A 209 -16.07 -5.13 -7.66
CA GLN A 209 -14.93 -4.22 -7.65
C GLN A 209 -14.00 -4.43 -8.86
N PHE A 210 -13.79 -5.68 -9.26
CA PHE A 210 -13.05 -6.01 -10.49
C PHE A 210 -13.75 -5.46 -11.73
N GLU A 211 -15.07 -5.65 -11.85
CA GLU A 211 -15.87 -5.13 -12.97
C GLU A 211 -15.85 -3.59 -13.01
N LYS A 212 -15.98 -2.91 -11.87
CA LYS A 212 -15.84 -1.45 -11.78
C LYS A 212 -14.46 -0.97 -12.24
N LEU A 213 -13.39 -1.61 -11.78
CA LEU A 213 -12.02 -1.29 -12.18
C LEU A 213 -11.83 -1.49 -13.69
N GLN A 214 -12.33 -2.60 -14.24
CA GLN A 214 -12.24 -2.91 -15.66
C GLN A 214 -13.06 -1.92 -16.52
N ASN A 215 -14.23 -1.51 -16.06
CA ASN A 215 -15.04 -0.49 -16.75
C ASN A 215 -14.35 0.87 -16.75
N LYS A 216 -13.66 1.24 -15.66
CA LYS A 216 -12.93 2.50 -15.54
C LYS A 216 -11.70 2.57 -16.47
N TRP A 217 -10.94 1.50 -16.56
CA TRP A 217 -9.65 1.47 -17.28
C TRP A 217 -9.65 0.71 -18.61
N GLY A 218 -10.68 -0.09 -18.84
CA GLY A 218 -10.85 -0.89 -20.05
C GLY A 218 -10.27 -2.30 -19.94
N SER A 219 -10.91 -3.25 -20.66
CA SER A 219 -10.56 -4.69 -20.64
C SER A 219 -9.20 -5.01 -21.30
N LYS A 220 -8.63 -4.08 -22.05
CA LYS A 220 -7.27 -4.21 -22.59
C LYS A 220 -6.20 -3.95 -21.55
N ILE A 221 -6.49 -3.10 -20.55
CA ILE A 221 -5.58 -2.73 -19.45
C ILE A 221 -5.79 -3.67 -18.27
N ILE A 222 -7.05 -3.94 -17.90
CA ILE A 222 -7.39 -4.80 -16.76
C ILE A 222 -7.88 -6.15 -17.27
N THR A 223 -7.11 -7.18 -16.94
CA THR A 223 -7.48 -8.57 -17.23
C THR A 223 -7.48 -9.40 -15.96
N ILE A 224 -8.28 -10.47 -15.91
CA ILE A 224 -8.32 -11.34 -14.74
C ILE A 224 -7.08 -12.24 -14.70
N ASP A 225 -6.53 -12.45 -13.51
CA ASP A 225 -5.49 -13.46 -13.29
C ASP A 225 -6.09 -14.86 -13.30
N LYS A 226 -5.80 -15.61 -14.35
CA LYS A 226 -6.23 -17.01 -14.52
C LYS A 226 -5.25 -18.01 -13.89
N SER A 227 -4.10 -17.57 -13.41
CA SER A 227 -3.08 -18.43 -12.79
C SER A 227 -3.36 -18.70 -11.31
N SER A 228 -4.22 -17.90 -10.67
CA SER A 228 -4.63 -18.08 -9.30
C SER A 228 -5.36 -19.43 -9.14
N LYS A 229 -4.84 -20.30 -8.29
CA LYS A 229 -5.51 -21.57 -7.90
C LYS A 229 -6.69 -21.35 -6.96
N LYS A 230 -6.87 -20.12 -6.47
CA LYS A 230 -7.99 -19.74 -5.60
C LYS A 230 -9.18 -19.35 -6.47
N THR A 231 -10.23 -20.15 -6.43
CA THR A 231 -11.49 -19.96 -7.17
C THR A 231 -12.24 -18.66 -6.80
N TYR A 232 -11.72 -17.89 -5.84
CA TYR A 232 -12.45 -16.81 -5.19
C TYR A 232 -11.85 -15.41 -5.43
N ASP A 233 -10.69 -15.33 -6.10
CA ASP A 233 -9.99 -14.07 -6.20
C ASP A 233 -10.14 -13.49 -7.62
N PHE A 234 -10.95 -12.43 -7.75
CA PHE A 234 -10.96 -11.58 -8.93
C PHE A 234 -9.74 -10.64 -8.90
N ASN A 235 -8.53 -11.24 -8.97
CA ASN A 235 -7.29 -10.48 -8.97
C ASN A 235 -7.02 -9.89 -10.35
N PRO A 236 -6.82 -8.57 -10.47
CA PRO A 236 -6.48 -7.95 -11.73
C PRO A 236 -5.03 -8.21 -12.12
N ILE A 237 -4.80 -8.35 -13.43
CA ILE A 237 -3.50 -8.14 -14.05
C ILE A 237 -3.55 -6.82 -14.80
N ILE A 238 -2.63 -5.92 -14.50
CA ILE A 238 -2.45 -4.68 -15.24
C ILE A 238 -1.56 -4.93 -16.46
N LYS A 239 -2.05 -4.55 -17.64
CA LYS A 239 -1.30 -4.53 -18.91
C LYS A 239 -1.18 -3.11 -19.38
N ILE A 240 -0.04 -2.48 -19.16
CA ILE A 240 0.20 -1.14 -19.68
C ILE A 240 0.58 -1.27 -21.15
N PRO A 241 -0.19 -0.73 -22.10
CA PRO A 241 0.19 -0.72 -23.50
C PRO A 241 1.38 0.23 -23.66
N LEU A 242 2.56 -0.33 -23.86
CA LEU A 242 3.71 0.42 -24.33
C LEU A 242 3.39 0.82 -25.79
N LYS A 243 2.96 2.06 -26.01
CA LYS A 243 3.08 2.64 -27.35
C LYS A 243 4.57 2.84 -27.58
N GLY A 244 5.08 2.29 -28.66
CA GLY A 244 6.49 2.36 -29.01
C GLY A 244 7.03 3.79 -28.83
N ILE A 245 8.21 3.81 -28.26
CA ILE A 245 9.06 4.99 -28.14
C ILE A 245 9.37 5.49 -29.54
#